data_f144e121eadcdc5c0f80691a2482cca5
#
_entry.id   f144e121eadcdc5c0f80691a2482cca5
#
_cell.length_a   1.000
_cell.length_b   1.000
_cell.length_c   1.000
_cell.angle_alpha   90.00
_cell.angle_beta   90.00
_cell.angle_gamma   90.00
#
_symmetry.space_group_name_H-M   'P 1'
#
loop_
_entity.id
_entity.type
_entity.pdbx_description
1 polymer ?
#
loop_
_entity_poly.entity_id
_entity_poly.type
_entity_poly.pdbx_seq_one_letter_code
_entity_poly.pdbx_strand_id
1 'polypeptide(L)'
;MSDRLSIRPISRKDYDQWLVLWQGYNAFYGRSGPIALPDEVIQMTWARFFDAYEPVQALVADCGGKLLGLAHYLFHRSTISIAPVCYLQDLFTSEASRGKGVGRALIDAVYEQARVAGSQRVYWHTHETNLTAMQLYDRIAERSGFVVYRKLL
;
A
#
# COMPACT_ATOMS: atom_id res chain seq x y z
N MET A 1 -24.62 -9.74 -13.24
CA MET A 1 -23.29 -9.34 -13.74
C MET A 1 -22.33 -9.27 -12.57
N SER A 2 -21.20 -9.93 -12.70
CA SER A 2 -20.13 -9.73 -11.71
C SER A 2 -19.46 -8.38 -11.99
N ASP A 3 -19.29 -7.60 -10.94
CA ASP A 3 -18.57 -6.34 -11.03
C ASP A 3 -17.09 -6.59 -11.32
N ARG A 4 -16.53 -5.76 -12.19
CA ARG A 4 -15.13 -5.87 -12.57
C ARG A 4 -14.24 -5.16 -11.55
N LEU A 5 -13.16 -5.82 -11.17
CA LEU A 5 -12.12 -5.20 -10.33
C LEU A 5 -11.39 -4.12 -11.14
N SER A 6 -11.29 -2.94 -10.56
CA SER A 6 -10.56 -1.80 -11.10
C SER A 6 -9.61 -1.25 -10.06
N ILE A 7 -8.34 -1.08 -10.41
CA ILE A 7 -7.38 -0.40 -9.55
C ILE A 7 -7.26 1.04 -10.03
N ARG A 8 -7.51 1.96 -9.13
CA ARG A 8 -7.52 3.39 -9.46
C ARG A 8 -6.93 4.25 -8.33
N PRO A 9 -6.50 5.49 -8.64
CA PRO A 9 -6.15 6.44 -7.59
C PRO A 9 -7.32 6.68 -6.64
N ILE A 10 -6.99 6.89 -5.37
CA ILE A 10 -7.96 7.24 -4.34
C ILE A 10 -8.59 8.60 -4.66
N SER A 11 -9.86 8.78 -4.32
CA SER A 11 -10.56 10.05 -4.45
C SER A 11 -11.17 10.48 -3.13
N ARG A 12 -11.55 11.75 -3.02
CA ARG A 12 -12.07 12.30 -1.75
C ARG A 12 -13.36 11.61 -1.29
N LYS A 13 -14.14 11.07 -2.21
CA LYS A 13 -15.37 10.33 -1.88
C LYS A 13 -15.11 8.95 -1.27
N ASP A 14 -13.86 8.48 -1.30
CA ASP A 14 -13.49 7.16 -0.81
C ASP A 14 -13.20 7.12 0.70
N TYR A 15 -13.26 8.26 1.39
CA TYR A 15 -12.78 8.37 2.77
C TYR A 15 -13.36 7.30 3.71
N ASP A 16 -14.68 7.13 3.70
CA ASP A 16 -15.31 6.22 4.65
C ASP A 16 -14.87 4.76 4.44
N GLN A 17 -14.81 4.32 3.19
CA GLN A 17 -14.36 2.96 2.88
C GLN A 17 -12.85 2.80 3.08
N TRP A 18 -12.06 3.82 2.71
CA TRP A 18 -10.63 3.82 2.97
C TRP A 18 -10.34 3.70 4.47
N LEU A 19 -11.06 4.45 5.29
CA LEU A 19 -10.86 4.43 6.74
C LEU A 19 -11.07 3.04 7.32
N VAL A 20 -12.10 2.33 6.88
CA VAL A 20 -12.36 0.96 7.31
C VAL A 20 -11.20 0.04 6.94
N LEU A 21 -10.71 0.14 5.71
CA LEU A 21 -9.56 -0.64 5.24
C LEU A 21 -8.28 -0.27 6.00
N TRP A 22 -8.05 1.02 6.22
CA TRP A 22 -6.86 1.50 6.93
C TRP A 22 -6.85 1.05 8.39
N GLN A 23 -7.99 1.10 9.05
CA GLN A 23 -8.14 0.56 10.40
C GLN A 23 -7.90 -0.95 10.44
N GLY A 24 -8.36 -1.69 9.42
CA GLY A 24 -8.12 -3.12 9.28
C GLY A 24 -6.63 -3.44 9.11
N TYR A 25 -5.92 -2.68 8.29
CA TYR A 25 -4.47 -2.79 8.14
C TYR A 25 -3.76 -2.58 9.48
N ASN A 26 -4.10 -1.51 10.18
CA ASN A 26 -3.47 -1.17 11.44
C ASN A 26 -3.76 -2.22 12.53
N ALA A 27 -4.98 -2.74 12.57
CA ALA A 27 -5.35 -3.82 13.50
C ALA A 27 -4.55 -5.10 13.22
N PHE A 28 -4.32 -5.43 11.95
CA PHE A 28 -3.47 -6.57 11.57
C PHE A 28 -2.06 -6.45 12.16
N TYR A 29 -1.52 -5.23 12.25
CA TYR A 29 -0.22 -4.97 12.85
C TYR A 29 -0.29 -4.62 14.34
N GLY A 30 -1.42 -4.90 15.01
CA GLY A 30 -1.58 -4.71 16.45
C GLY A 30 -1.91 -3.28 16.88
N ARG A 31 -2.17 -2.39 15.95
CA ARG A 31 -2.54 -0.99 16.26
C ARG A 31 -4.05 -0.83 16.30
N SER A 32 -4.65 -1.27 17.40
CA SER A 32 -6.08 -1.15 17.66
C SER A 32 -6.34 -0.91 19.14
N GLY A 33 -7.58 -0.55 19.52
CA GLY A 33 -7.92 -0.23 20.89
C GLY A 33 -7.08 0.90 21.46
N PRO A 34 -6.48 0.73 22.66
CA PRO A 34 -5.70 1.81 23.30
C PRO A 34 -4.45 2.24 22.52
N ILE A 35 -3.95 1.40 21.61
CA ILE A 35 -2.76 1.67 20.79
C ILE A 35 -3.09 1.89 19.32
N ALA A 36 -4.36 2.18 19.01
CA ALA A 36 -4.78 2.58 17.66
C ALA A 36 -4.08 3.88 17.26
N LEU A 37 -3.98 4.10 15.94
CA LEU A 37 -3.44 5.38 15.45
C LEU A 37 -4.30 6.55 15.94
N PRO A 38 -3.65 7.63 16.42
CA PRO A 38 -4.39 8.86 16.74
C PRO A 38 -5.13 9.42 15.52
N ASP A 39 -6.28 10.04 15.75
CA ASP A 39 -7.07 10.65 14.68
C ASP A 39 -6.26 11.68 13.87
N GLU A 40 -5.39 12.44 14.53
CA GLU A 40 -4.55 13.43 13.85
C GLU A 40 -3.63 12.78 12.80
N VAL A 41 -3.12 11.58 13.08
CA VAL A 41 -2.29 10.81 12.12
C VAL A 41 -3.13 10.36 10.94
N ILE A 42 -4.33 9.85 11.20
CA ILE A 42 -5.26 9.42 10.16
C ILE A 42 -5.63 10.58 9.24
N GLN A 43 -5.99 11.73 9.82
CA GLN A 43 -6.39 12.91 9.06
C GLN A 43 -5.22 13.48 8.24
N MET A 44 -4.02 13.51 8.81
CA MET A 44 -2.84 13.97 8.10
C MET A 44 -2.49 13.04 6.94
N THR A 45 -2.54 11.74 7.16
CA THR A 45 -2.30 10.74 6.10
C THR A 45 -3.28 10.93 4.95
N TRP A 46 -4.57 11.07 5.27
CA TRP A 46 -5.61 11.32 4.27
C TRP A 46 -5.34 12.59 3.47
N ALA A 47 -5.04 13.69 4.16
CA ALA A 47 -4.78 14.98 3.52
C ALA A 47 -3.58 14.91 2.55
N ARG A 48 -2.55 14.16 2.91
CA ARG A 48 -1.34 14.01 2.09
C ARG A 48 -1.60 13.36 0.74
N PHE A 49 -2.58 12.49 0.63
CA PHE A 49 -2.90 11.85 -0.65
C PHE A 49 -3.36 12.85 -1.71
N PHE A 50 -3.85 14.00 -1.31
CA PHE A 50 -4.41 15.03 -2.21
C PHE A 50 -3.54 16.27 -2.31
N ASP A 51 -2.36 16.25 -1.69
CA ASP A 51 -1.40 17.35 -1.73
C ASP A 51 -0.30 17.01 -2.76
N ALA A 52 -0.22 17.83 -3.83
CA ALA A 52 0.72 17.61 -4.92
C ALA A 52 2.19 17.71 -4.48
N TYR A 53 2.46 18.34 -3.33
CA TYR A 53 3.82 18.48 -2.81
C TYR A 53 4.24 17.33 -1.91
N GLU A 54 3.30 16.46 -1.53
CA GLU A 54 3.60 15.30 -0.71
C GLU A 54 3.95 14.11 -1.61
N PRO A 55 4.95 13.28 -1.20
CA PRO A 55 5.40 12.16 -2.04
C PRO A 55 4.48 10.93 -1.96
N VAL A 56 3.59 10.86 -0.99
CA VAL A 56 2.77 9.68 -0.73
C VAL A 56 1.55 9.64 -1.66
N GLN A 57 1.31 8.45 -2.23
CA GLN A 57 0.23 8.19 -3.17
C GLN A 57 -0.61 7.02 -2.65
N ALA A 58 -1.87 6.95 -3.08
CA ALA A 58 -2.75 5.84 -2.72
C ALA A 58 -3.51 5.32 -3.93
N LEU A 59 -3.54 4.00 -4.05
CA LEU A 59 -4.40 3.28 -4.99
C LEU A 59 -5.43 2.47 -4.20
N VAL A 60 -6.60 2.30 -4.77
CA VAL A 60 -7.67 1.48 -4.21
C VAL A 60 -8.13 0.45 -5.23
N ALA A 61 -8.54 -0.71 -4.72
CA ALA A 61 -9.15 -1.77 -5.51
C ALA A 61 -10.66 -1.61 -5.42
N ASP A 62 -11.27 -1.17 -6.50
CA ASP A 62 -12.70 -0.87 -6.60
C ASP A 62 -13.40 -1.97 -7.39
N CYS A 63 -14.42 -2.56 -6.78
CA CYS A 63 -15.26 -3.57 -7.42
C CYS A 63 -16.72 -3.12 -7.33
N GLY A 64 -17.21 -2.46 -8.39
CA GLY A 64 -18.57 -1.99 -8.42
C GLY A 64 -18.92 -0.94 -7.36
N GLY A 65 -17.96 -0.11 -6.96
CA GLY A 65 -18.14 0.92 -5.94
C GLY A 65 -17.76 0.47 -4.53
N LYS A 66 -17.44 -0.82 -4.33
CA LYS A 66 -16.97 -1.35 -3.06
C LYS A 66 -15.45 -1.46 -3.10
N LEU A 67 -14.77 -0.85 -2.13
CA LEU A 67 -13.32 -0.95 -2.03
C LEU A 67 -12.92 -2.23 -1.32
N LEU A 68 -12.08 -3.02 -1.97
CA LEU A 68 -11.63 -4.32 -1.49
C LEU A 68 -10.22 -4.29 -0.92
N GLY A 69 -9.46 -3.25 -1.21
CA GLY A 69 -8.08 -3.14 -0.77
C GLY A 69 -7.47 -1.78 -1.07
N LEU A 70 -6.29 -1.55 -0.52
CA LEU A 70 -5.54 -0.32 -0.72
C LEU A 70 -4.04 -0.61 -0.86
N ALA A 71 -3.35 0.32 -1.52
CA ALA A 71 -1.90 0.39 -1.53
C ALA A 71 -1.48 1.83 -1.31
N HIS A 72 -0.57 2.06 -0.37
CA HIS A 72 0.10 3.35 -0.18
C HIS A 72 1.54 3.20 -0.65
N TYR A 73 1.98 4.09 -1.52
CA TYR A 73 3.34 4.06 -2.02
C TYR A 73 3.90 5.47 -2.14
N LEU A 74 5.21 5.58 -2.16
CA LEU A 74 5.89 6.86 -2.30
C LEU A 74 7.16 6.69 -3.11
N PHE A 75 7.63 7.81 -3.66
CA PHE A 75 8.91 7.87 -4.35
C PHE A 75 9.93 8.60 -3.48
N HIS A 76 11.15 8.10 -3.48
CA HIS A 76 12.26 8.81 -2.83
C HIS A 76 13.47 8.85 -3.76
N ARG A 77 14.36 9.79 -3.50
CA ARG A 77 15.61 9.91 -4.25
C ARG A 77 16.53 8.74 -3.97
N SER A 78 17.31 8.39 -4.97
CA SER A 78 18.43 7.46 -4.87
C SER A 78 19.71 8.22 -5.19
N THR A 79 20.80 7.89 -4.48
CA THR A 79 22.11 8.47 -4.75
C THR A 79 22.86 7.73 -5.84
N ILE A 80 22.34 6.59 -6.30
CA ILE A 80 22.97 5.76 -7.32
C ILE A 80 22.16 5.68 -8.62
N SER A 81 21.08 6.45 -8.74
CA SER A 81 20.30 6.56 -9.97
C SER A 81 19.68 7.95 -10.09
N ILE A 82 19.39 8.37 -11.33
CA ILE A 82 18.70 9.65 -11.58
C ILE A 82 17.22 9.52 -11.25
N ALA A 83 16.60 8.41 -11.66
CA ALA A 83 15.19 8.16 -11.42
C ALA A 83 14.91 7.85 -9.94
N PRO A 84 13.73 8.20 -9.45
CA PRO A 84 13.34 7.89 -8.06
C PRO A 84 13.14 6.38 -7.86
N VAL A 85 13.20 5.96 -6.61
CA VAL A 85 12.85 4.60 -6.20
C VAL A 85 11.45 4.60 -5.62
N CYS A 86 10.65 3.59 -5.95
CA CYS A 86 9.31 3.43 -5.41
C CYS A 86 9.33 2.54 -4.17
N TYR A 87 8.78 3.05 -3.07
CA TYR A 87 8.56 2.29 -1.85
C TYR A 87 7.07 2.03 -1.69
N LEU A 88 6.68 0.76 -1.74
CA LEU A 88 5.33 0.30 -1.41
C LEU A 88 5.25 0.14 0.09
N GLN A 89 4.70 1.14 0.76
CA GLN A 89 4.72 1.20 2.23
C GLN A 89 3.65 0.33 2.87
N ASP A 90 2.43 0.38 2.35
CA ASP A 90 1.29 -0.33 2.91
C ASP A 90 0.53 -1.05 1.80
N LEU A 91 0.17 -2.30 2.05
CA LEU A 91 -0.65 -3.10 1.15
C LEU A 91 -1.65 -3.88 1.99
N PHE A 92 -2.93 -3.72 1.70
CA PHE A 92 -3.98 -4.40 2.45
C PHE A 92 -5.14 -4.80 1.56
N THR A 93 -5.62 -6.02 1.78
CA THR A 93 -6.84 -6.55 1.17
C THR A 93 -7.80 -6.92 2.30
N SER A 94 -9.07 -6.53 2.18
CA SER A 94 -10.08 -6.90 3.17
C SER A 94 -10.15 -8.42 3.31
N GLU A 95 -10.44 -8.90 4.51
CA GLU A 95 -10.44 -10.33 4.81
C GLU A 95 -11.35 -11.11 3.85
N ALA A 96 -12.56 -10.59 3.60
CA ALA A 96 -13.52 -11.23 2.70
C ALA A 96 -13.04 -11.30 1.23
N SER A 97 -12.05 -10.50 0.85
CA SER A 97 -11.57 -10.41 -0.52
C SER A 97 -10.22 -11.11 -0.74
N ARG A 98 -9.66 -11.73 0.30
CA ARG A 98 -8.39 -12.44 0.20
C ARG A 98 -8.52 -13.68 -0.66
N GLY A 99 -7.41 -14.06 -1.31
CA GLY A 99 -7.36 -15.21 -2.19
C GLY A 99 -8.00 -15.00 -3.55
N LYS A 100 -8.36 -13.75 -3.90
CA LYS A 100 -9.04 -13.41 -5.17
C LYS A 100 -8.17 -12.55 -6.10
N GLY A 101 -6.87 -12.45 -5.82
CA GLY A 101 -5.93 -11.71 -6.66
C GLY A 101 -5.93 -10.20 -6.47
N VAL A 102 -6.62 -9.65 -5.45
CA VAL A 102 -6.69 -8.20 -5.22
C VAL A 102 -5.32 -7.64 -4.86
N GLY A 103 -4.59 -8.29 -3.95
CA GLY A 103 -3.25 -7.85 -3.56
C GLY A 103 -2.28 -7.84 -4.73
N ARG A 104 -2.30 -8.89 -5.55
CA ARG A 104 -1.49 -8.96 -6.77
C ARG A 104 -1.83 -7.83 -7.73
N ALA A 105 -3.11 -7.56 -7.95
CA ALA A 105 -3.55 -6.48 -8.84
C ALA A 105 -3.09 -5.11 -8.34
N LEU A 106 -3.14 -4.87 -7.04
CA LEU A 106 -2.62 -3.64 -6.43
C LEU A 106 -1.11 -3.50 -6.65
N ILE A 107 -0.35 -4.55 -6.43
CA ILE A 107 1.10 -4.54 -6.65
C ILE A 107 1.42 -4.28 -8.12
N ASP A 108 0.74 -4.94 -9.04
CA ASP A 108 0.95 -4.73 -10.47
C ASP A 108 0.64 -3.28 -10.89
N ALA A 109 -0.37 -2.68 -10.28
CA ALA A 109 -0.69 -1.27 -10.52
C ALA A 109 0.39 -0.33 -9.97
N VAL A 110 0.97 -0.63 -8.81
CA VAL A 110 2.11 0.12 -8.27
C VAL A 110 3.31 -0.01 -9.20
N TYR A 111 3.60 -1.19 -9.73
CA TYR A 111 4.66 -1.38 -10.72
C TYR A 111 4.47 -0.47 -11.94
N GLU A 112 3.23 -0.37 -12.42
CA GLU A 112 2.93 0.48 -13.57
C GLU A 112 3.14 1.95 -13.26
N GLN A 113 2.69 2.42 -12.10
CA GLN A 113 2.94 3.80 -11.67
C GLN A 113 4.44 4.08 -11.52
N ALA A 114 5.19 3.12 -11.01
CA ALA A 114 6.64 3.24 -10.92
C ALA A 114 7.30 3.37 -12.29
N ARG A 115 6.87 2.57 -13.27
CA ARG A 115 7.36 2.66 -14.65
C ARG A 115 7.07 4.02 -15.27
N VAL A 116 5.87 4.54 -15.08
CA VAL A 116 5.49 5.88 -15.57
C VAL A 116 6.38 6.97 -14.97
N ALA A 117 6.76 6.82 -13.70
CA ALA A 117 7.67 7.76 -13.02
C ALA A 117 9.14 7.56 -13.42
N GLY A 118 9.45 6.56 -14.24
CA GLY A 118 10.82 6.23 -14.63
C GLY A 118 11.59 5.43 -13.60
N SER A 119 10.92 4.98 -12.54
CA SER A 119 11.55 4.16 -11.50
C SER A 119 11.93 2.79 -12.05
N GLN A 120 13.08 2.30 -11.65
CA GLN A 120 13.56 0.97 -12.04
C GLN A 120 13.39 -0.06 -10.93
N ARG A 121 12.88 0.35 -9.76
CA ARG A 121 12.78 -0.52 -8.61
C ARG A 121 11.57 -0.15 -7.74
N VAL A 122 10.81 -1.18 -7.38
CA VAL A 122 9.79 -1.11 -6.34
C VAL A 122 10.21 -2.09 -5.23
N TYR A 123 10.18 -1.65 -4.00
CA TYR A 123 10.51 -2.51 -2.87
C TYR A 123 9.51 -2.31 -1.74
N TRP A 124 9.41 -3.32 -0.88
CA TRP A 124 8.56 -3.27 0.31
C TRP A 124 9.14 -4.14 1.41
N HIS A 125 8.67 -3.91 2.61
CA HIS A 125 9.00 -4.71 3.78
C HIS A 125 7.79 -5.55 4.18
N THR A 126 8.05 -6.76 4.65
CA THR A 126 7.04 -7.59 5.29
C THR A 126 7.65 -8.20 6.54
N HIS A 127 6.81 -8.46 7.54
CA HIS A 127 7.29 -9.16 8.73
C HIS A 127 7.69 -10.59 8.34
N GLU A 128 8.79 -11.09 8.90
CA GLU A 128 9.31 -12.43 8.59
C GLU A 128 8.32 -13.56 8.91
N THR A 129 7.33 -13.30 9.77
CA THR A 129 6.29 -14.26 10.13
C THR A 129 5.08 -14.23 9.20
N ASN A 130 5.01 -13.27 8.27
CA ASN A 130 3.90 -13.12 7.34
C ASN A 130 4.04 -14.09 6.17
N LEU A 131 4.02 -15.39 6.45
CA LEU A 131 4.34 -16.44 5.49
C LEU A 131 3.34 -16.51 4.34
N THR A 132 2.07 -16.27 4.60
CA THR A 132 1.04 -16.28 3.55
C THR A 132 1.29 -15.24 2.48
N ALA A 133 1.59 -13.99 2.89
CA ALA A 133 1.92 -12.93 1.95
C ALA A 133 3.24 -13.19 1.23
N MET A 134 4.23 -13.74 1.93
CA MET A 134 5.53 -14.07 1.35
C MET A 134 5.44 -15.10 0.25
N GLN A 135 4.47 -16.01 0.27
CA GLN A 135 4.24 -16.94 -0.83
C GLN A 135 3.93 -16.21 -2.14
N LEU A 136 3.13 -15.14 -2.08
CA LEU A 136 2.89 -14.29 -3.25
C LEU A 136 4.17 -13.53 -3.63
N TYR A 137 4.82 -12.91 -2.65
CA TYR A 137 5.98 -12.05 -2.90
C TYR A 137 7.14 -12.82 -3.53
N ASP A 138 7.39 -14.04 -3.09
CA ASP A 138 8.45 -14.89 -3.65
C ASP A 138 8.19 -15.27 -5.13
N ARG A 139 6.94 -15.18 -5.59
CA ARG A 139 6.58 -15.44 -7.00
C ARG A 139 6.69 -14.22 -7.90
N ILE A 140 6.59 -13.00 -7.34
CA ILE A 140 6.49 -11.78 -8.13
C ILE A 140 7.67 -10.83 -7.92
N ALA A 141 8.55 -11.14 -6.99
CA ALA A 141 9.72 -10.35 -6.66
C ALA A 141 10.81 -11.27 -6.10
N GLU A 142 11.91 -10.68 -5.69
CA GLU A 142 13.00 -11.40 -5.04
C GLU A 142 13.32 -10.78 -3.69
N ARG A 143 13.85 -11.58 -2.78
CA ARG A 143 14.37 -11.06 -1.51
C ARG A 143 15.68 -10.34 -1.79
N SER A 144 15.78 -9.08 -1.36
CA SER A 144 16.94 -8.25 -1.66
C SER A 144 18.22 -8.70 -0.96
N GLY A 145 18.09 -9.41 0.15
CA GLY A 145 19.21 -9.74 1.03
C GLY A 145 19.53 -8.67 2.06
N PHE A 146 18.93 -7.49 1.97
CA PHE A 146 19.09 -6.45 2.97
C PHE A 146 18.19 -6.72 4.18
N VAL A 147 18.67 -6.39 5.37
CA VAL A 147 17.86 -6.39 6.59
C VAL A 147 17.69 -4.97 7.08
N VAL A 148 16.59 -4.69 7.76
CA VAL A 148 16.24 -3.38 8.27
C VAL A 148 16.64 -3.29 9.73
N TYR A 149 17.44 -2.29 10.07
CA TYR A 149 17.72 -1.91 11.45
C TYR A 149 16.89 -0.67 11.78
N ARG A 150 16.36 -0.59 12.98
CA ARG A 150 15.67 0.58 13.48
C ARG A 150 16.06 0.86 14.93
N LYS A 151 16.05 2.13 15.27
CA LYS A 151 16.19 2.58 16.65
C LYS A 151 15.05 3.54 16.95
N LEU A 152 14.29 3.27 17.98
CA LEU A 152 13.25 4.19 18.45
C LEU A 152 13.89 5.36 19.19
N LEU A 153 13.45 6.56 18.89
CA LEU A 153 13.96 7.80 19.46
C LEU A 153 12.99 8.38 20.49
#